data_1f64df55d3c714e6025a36135c7fad7f
#
_entry.id   1f64df55d3c714e6025a36135c7fad7f
#
_cell.length_a   1.000
_cell.length_b   1.000
_cell.length_c   1.000
_cell.angle_alpha   90.00
_cell.angle_beta   90.00
_cell.angle_gamma   90.00
#
_symmetry.space_group_name_H-M   'P 1'
#
loop_
_entity.id
_entity.type
_entity.pdbx_description
1 polymer ?
#
loop_
_entity_poly.entity_id
_entity_poly.type
_entity_poly.pdbx_seq_one_letter_code
_entity_poly.pdbx_strand_id
1 'polypeptide(L)'
;YAPPPQQPTYRLDSGDRLRVVVFGQDGLTNSYVVDASGDIAMPLIGSVEARGLTTDQLSAGIADLLRRGYVRDPHVAVEVEAYRPFFILGEVTQPGQYPYVANMTVETAVAIAGGFGPRGYKQYVVISRNYGGQAYRFKTPITAQIQPGDTIQVQERWF
;
A
#
# COMPACT_ATOMS: atom_id res chain seq x y z
N TYR A 1 -14.04 14.18 11.57
CA TYR A 1 -13.02 13.25 11.07
C TYR A 1 -13.08 11.96 11.89
N ALA A 2 -13.18 10.83 11.22
CA ALA A 2 -13.18 9.54 11.87
C ALA A 2 -12.09 8.66 11.24
N PRO A 3 -11.24 8.01 12.04
CA PRO A 3 -10.27 7.08 11.48
C PRO A 3 -10.95 5.83 10.93
N PRO A 4 -10.33 5.16 9.96
CA PRO A 4 -10.85 3.88 9.49
C PRO A 4 -10.72 2.81 10.58
N PRO A 5 -11.43 1.67 10.44
CA PRO A 5 -11.22 0.55 11.34
C PRO A 5 -9.75 0.10 11.33
N GLN A 6 -9.26 -0.39 12.45
CA GLN A 6 -7.92 -0.93 12.51
C GLN A 6 -7.78 -2.17 11.65
N GLN A 7 -6.65 -2.26 10.96
CA GLN A 7 -6.38 -3.34 10.03
C GLN A 7 -5.16 -4.10 10.53
N PRO A 8 -5.34 -5.29 11.14
CA PRO A 8 -4.22 -6.02 11.73
C PRO A 8 -3.24 -6.55 10.68
N THR A 9 -3.70 -6.80 9.45
CA THR A 9 -2.87 -7.34 8.37
C THR A 9 -2.99 -6.44 7.16
N TYR A 10 -1.86 -6.17 6.50
CA TYR A 10 -1.83 -5.34 5.31
C TYR A 10 -2.63 -5.98 4.18
N ARG A 11 -3.49 -5.19 3.53
CA ARG A 11 -4.27 -5.61 2.38
C ARG A 11 -3.77 -4.91 1.13
N LEU A 12 -3.65 -5.69 0.07
CA LEU A 12 -3.12 -5.23 -1.21
C LEU A 12 -4.07 -4.25 -1.89
N ASP A 13 -3.49 -3.35 -2.67
CA ASP A 13 -4.26 -2.43 -3.51
C ASP A 13 -3.44 -2.03 -4.72
N SER A 14 -4.09 -1.29 -5.63
CA SER A 14 -3.48 -0.83 -6.88
C SER A 14 -2.19 -0.07 -6.62
N GLY A 15 -1.16 -0.37 -7.40
CA GLY A 15 0.16 0.23 -7.28
C GLY A 15 1.16 -0.57 -6.46
N ASP A 16 0.71 -1.55 -5.68
CA ASP A 16 1.63 -2.44 -4.96
C ASP A 16 2.35 -3.35 -5.95
N ARG A 17 3.64 -3.54 -5.73
CA ARG A 17 4.44 -4.48 -6.52
C ARG A 17 4.68 -5.73 -5.69
N LEU A 18 4.37 -6.86 -6.27
CA LEU A 18 4.42 -8.16 -5.60
C LEU A 18 5.47 -9.04 -6.23
N ARG A 19 6.17 -9.81 -5.40
CA ARG A 19 6.99 -10.91 -5.86
C ARG A 19 6.20 -12.19 -5.68
N VAL A 20 5.88 -12.87 -6.77
CA VAL A 20 5.15 -14.12 -6.76
C VAL A 20 6.12 -15.23 -7.17
N VAL A 21 6.28 -16.21 -6.29
CA VAL A 21 7.11 -17.39 -6.55
C VAL A 21 6.20 -18.60 -6.65
N VAL A 22 6.21 -19.24 -7.81
CA VAL A 22 5.51 -20.51 -8.02
C VAL A 22 6.59 -21.57 -8.14
N PHE A 23 6.72 -22.39 -7.12
CA PHE A 23 7.84 -23.34 -7.03
C PHE A 23 7.78 -24.37 -8.17
N GLY A 24 8.89 -24.53 -8.87
CA GLY A 24 8.98 -25.42 -10.02
C GLY A 24 8.41 -24.85 -11.32
N GLN A 25 7.96 -23.61 -11.32
CA GLN A 25 7.34 -22.97 -12.49
C GLN A 25 8.00 -21.62 -12.74
N ASP A 26 9.20 -21.62 -13.33
CA ASP A 26 9.98 -20.39 -13.54
C ASP A 26 9.26 -19.40 -14.45
N GLY A 27 8.46 -19.87 -15.38
CA GLY A 27 7.69 -19.00 -16.27
C GLY A 27 6.57 -18.23 -15.58
N LEU A 28 6.17 -18.63 -14.37
CA LEU A 28 5.15 -17.96 -13.58
C LEU A 28 5.73 -17.13 -12.46
N THR A 29 6.97 -17.43 -12.04
CA THR A 29 7.66 -16.70 -10.98
C THR A 29 8.16 -15.37 -11.52
N ASN A 30 7.67 -14.26 -10.97
CA ASN A 30 8.05 -12.92 -11.42
C ASN A 30 7.55 -11.86 -10.43
N SER A 31 7.88 -10.62 -10.74
CA SER A 31 7.28 -9.45 -10.09
C SER A 31 6.05 -9.02 -10.86
N TYR A 32 4.97 -8.76 -10.13
CA TYR A 32 3.70 -8.31 -10.73
C TYR A 32 3.22 -7.07 -10.00
N VAL A 33 2.66 -6.12 -10.74
CA VAL A 33 2.09 -4.90 -10.17
C VAL A 33 0.57 -5.04 -10.16
N VAL A 34 -0.05 -4.65 -9.04
CA VAL A 34 -1.50 -4.58 -8.95
C VAL A 34 -1.96 -3.40 -9.80
N ASP A 35 -2.77 -3.67 -10.81
CA ASP A 35 -3.23 -2.67 -11.77
C ASP A 35 -4.37 -1.80 -11.21
N ALA A 36 -4.85 -0.87 -12.03
CA ALA A 36 -5.91 0.04 -11.64
C ALA A 36 -7.22 -0.68 -11.31
N SER A 37 -7.43 -1.87 -11.86
CA SER A 37 -8.61 -2.69 -11.57
C SER A 37 -8.46 -3.49 -10.28
N GLY A 38 -7.29 -3.47 -9.65
CA GLY A 38 -7.02 -4.24 -8.45
C GLY A 38 -6.56 -5.67 -8.71
N ASP A 39 -6.11 -5.97 -9.92
CA ASP A 39 -5.72 -7.31 -10.35
C ASP A 39 -4.24 -7.36 -10.70
N ILE A 40 -3.68 -8.58 -10.66
CA ILE A 40 -2.39 -8.86 -11.29
C ILE A 40 -2.64 -9.71 -12.54
N ALA A 41 -1.83 -9.50 -13.57
CA ALA A 41 -1.92 -10.28 -14.81
C ALA A 41 -0.82 -11.34 -14.83
N MET A 42 -1.20 -12.60 -14.77
CA MET A 42 -0.27 -13.73 -14.76
C MET A 42 -0.41 -14.57 -16.01
N PRO A 43 0.70 -15.13 -16.51
CA PRO A 43 0.59 -16.13 -17.59
C PRO A 43 -0.30 -17.29 -17.17
N LEU A 44 -0.94 -17.92 -18.13
CA LEU A 44 -1.83 -19.09 -18.01
C LEU A 44 -3.18 -18.78 -17.38
N ILE A 45 -3.21 -18.07 -16.26
CA ILE A 45 -4.45 -17.87 -15.51
C ILE A 45 -5.07 -16.47 -15.70
N GLY A 46 -4.34 -15.56 -16.34
CA GLY A 46 -4.87 -14.23 -16.66
C GLY A 46 -4.95 -13.32 -15.46
N SER A 47 -6.01 -12.53 -15.39
CA SER A 47 -6.21 -11.56 -14.31
C SER A 47 -6.60 -12.27 -13.02
N VAL A 48 -5.88 -11.96 -11.94
CA VAL A 48 -6.12 -12.51 -10.60
C VAL A 48 -6.42 -11.37 -9.66
N GLU A 49 -7.54 -11.44 -8.96
CA GLU A 49 -7.94 -10.41 -8.02
C GLU A 49 -6.95 -10.33 -6.86
N ALA A 50 -6.45 -9.13 -6.59
CA ALA A 50 -5.48 -8.88 -5.50
C ALA A 50 -5.99 -7.84 -4.51
N ARG A 51 -6.77 -6.84 -4.97
CA ARG A 51 -7.26 -5.76 -4.10
C ARG A 51 -8.06 -6.31 -2.93
N GLY A 52 -7.73 -5.84 -1.74
CA GLY A 52 -8.44 -6.22 -0.52
C GLY A 52 -8.00 -7.55 0.06
N LEU A 53 -7.09 -8.26 -0.58
CA LEU A 53 -6.57 -9.53 -0.10
C LEU A 53 -5.27 -9.32 0.66
N THR A 54 -5.00 -10.21 1.61
CA THR A 54 -3.66 -10.34 2.18
C THR A 54 -2.78 -11.12 1.21
N THR A 55 -1.46 -11.11 1.42
CA THR A 55 -0.55 -11.91 0.59
C THR A 55 -0.86 -13.40 0.69
N ASP A 56 -1.26 -13.88 1.88
CA ASP A 56 -1.63 -15.29 2.06
C ASP A 56 -2.90 -15.65 1.30
N GLN A 57 -3.90 -14.78 1.32
CA GLN A 57 -5.14 -14.99 0.56
C GLN A 57 -4.88 -15.00 -0.94
N LEU A 58 -4.02 -14.10 -1.41
CA LEU A 58 -3.67 -14.06 -2.83
C LEU A 58 -2.90 -15.32 -3.24
N SER A 59 -1.94 -15.78 -2.42
CA SER A 59 -1.20 -16.99 -2.76
C SER A 59 -2.11 -18.22 -2.82
N ALA A 60 -3.07 -18.32 -1.91
CA ALA A 60 -4.08 -19.39 -1.95
C ALA A 60 -4.96 -19.31 -3.20
N GLY A 61 -5.36 -18.10 -3.58
CA GLY A 61 -6.17 -17.89 -4.79
C GLY A 61 -5.43 -18.26 -6.06
N ILE A 62 -4.15 -17.90 -6.15
CA ILE A 62 -3.32 -18.28 -7.30
C ILE A 62 -3.17 -19.81 -7.35
N ALA A 63 -2.88 -20.43 -6.21
CA ALA A 63 -2.73 -21.88 -6.14
C ALA A 63 -4.01 -22.60 -6.60
N ASP A 64 -5.18 -22.11 -6.19
CA ASP A 64 -6.47 -22.69 -6.60
C ASP A 64 -6.68 -22.59 -8.11
N LEU A 65 -6.35 -21.46 -8.72
CA LEU A 65 -6.48 -21.27 -10.15
C LEU A 65 -5.51 -22.17 -10.92
N LEU A 66 -4.29 -22.32 -10.46
CA LEU A 66 -3.29 -23.19 -11.09
C LEU A 66 -3.68 -24.67 -10.97
N ARG A 67 -4.28 -25.07 -9.87
CA ARG A 67 -4.71 -26.46 -9.64
C ARG A 67 -5.79 -26.90 -10.61
N ARG A 68 -6.52 -25.95 -11.21
CA ARG A 68 -7.62 -26.23 -12.12
C ARG A 68 -7.19 -26.70 -13.52
N GLY A 69 -5.98 -27.19 -13.69
CA GLY A 69 -5.54 -27.79 -14.93
C GLY A 69 -4.17 -27.37 -15.44
N TYR A 70 -3.46 -26.56 -14.68
CA TYR A 70 -2.15 -26.07 -15.08
C TYR A 70 -1.01 -26.68 -14.27
N VAL A 71 -1.18 -26.80 -12.96
CA VAL A 71 -0.17 -27.35 -12.06
C VAL A 71 -0.88 -28.30 -11.09
N ARG A 72 -0.33 -29.50 -10.94
CA ARG A 72 -0.98 -30.54 -10.12
C ARG A 72 -0.95 -30.22 -8.63
N ASP A 73 0.19 -29.77 -8.14
CA ASP A 73 0.41 -29.48 -6.72
C ASP A 73 1.14 -28.16 -6.58
N PRO A 74 0.42 -27.02 -6.79
CA PRO A 74 1.06 -25.73 -6.80
C PRO A 74 1.45 -25.28 -5.38
N HIS A 75 2.68 -24.78 -5.25
CA HIS A 75 3.17 -24.12 -4.06
C HIS A 75 3.49 -22.67 -4.44
N VAL A 76 2.77 -21.74 -3.87
CA VAL A 76 2.85 -20.33 -4.24
C VAL A 76 3.19 -19.50 -3.02
N ALA A 77 4.16 -18.61 -3.16
CA ALA A 77 4.50 -17.61 -2.15
C ALA A 77 4.33 -16.22 -2.75
N VAL A 78 3.72 -15.32 -2.01
CA VAL A 78 3.52 -13.92 -2.40
C VAL A 78 4.08 -13.01 -1.32
N GLU A 79 4.92 -12.08 -1.73
CA GLU A 79 5.49 -11.04 -0.85
C GLU A 79 5.30 -9.68 -1.48
N VAL A 80 5.16 -8.64 -0.65
CA VAL A 80 5.18 -7.27 -1.15
C VAL A 80 6.64 -6.90 -1.42
N GLU A 81 6.95 -6.64 -2.69
CA GLU A 81 8.27 -6.20 -3.12
C GLU A 81 8.44 -4.70 -2.92
N ALA A 82 7.41 -3.92 -3.25
CA ALA A 82 7.36 -2.49 -3.03
C ALA A 82 5.92 -2.07 -2.78
N TYR A 83 5.70 -1.33 -1.71
CA TYR A 83 4.38 -0.77 -1.42
C TYR A 83 4.09 0.40 -2.35
N ARG A 84 2.80 0.67 -2.60
CA ARG A 84 2.41 1.88 -3.29
C ARG A 84 2.85 3.10 -2.47
N PRO A 85 3.17 4.23 -3.14
CA PRO A 85 3.74 5.38 -2.45
C PRO A 85 2.71 6.10 -1.57
N PHE A 86 3.19 6.95 -0.68
CA PHE A 86 2.37 7.92 0.01
C PHE A 86 2.59 9.32 -0.59
N PHE A 87 1.68 10.22 -0.26
CA PHE A 87 1.71 11.60 -0.75
C PHE A 87 1.72 12.55 0.44
N ILE A 88 2.45 13.65 0.32
CA ILE A 88 2.50 14.66 1.36
C ILE A 88 2.36 16.04 0.74
N LEU A 89 1.44 16.83 1.29
CA LEU A 89 1.07 18.15 0.80
C LEU A 89 1.10 19.15 1.95
N GLY A 90 1.00 20.43 1.60
CA GLY A 90 0.88 21.52 2.57
C GLY A 90 2.23 22.06 3.01
N GLU A 91 2.34 22.37 4.28
CA GLU A 91 3.46 23.12 4.84
C GLU A 91 4.65 22.24 5.16
N VAL A 92 5.23 21.63 4.13
CA VAL A 92 6.50 20.90 4.16
C VAL A 92 7.43 21.48 3.12
N THR A 93 8.70 21.20 3.24
CA THR A 93 9.73 21.78 2.35
C THR A 93 9.55 21.30 0.91
N GLN A 94 9.29 20.02 0.70
CA GLN A 94 9.14 19.42 -0.63
C GLN A 94 7.91 18.52 -0.71
N PRO A 95 6.71 19.10 -0.92
CA PRO A 95 5.51 18.31 -1.14
C PRO A 95 5.67 17.39 -2.35
N GLY A 96 5.01 16.25 -2.33
CA GLY A 96 5.05 15.32 -3.44
C GLY A 96 4.78 13.89 -3.04
N GLN A 97 5.21 12.99 -3.89
CA GLN A 97 5.04 11.56 -3.75
C GLN A 97 6.36 10.92 -3.33
N TYR A 98 6.29 10.02 -2.36
CA TYR A 98 7.48 9.37 -1.81
C TYR A 98 7.25 7.87 -1.59
N PRO A 99 8.31 7.05 -1.69
CA PRO A 99 8.20 5.61 -1.40
C PRO A 99 7.78 5.37 0.05
N TYR A 100 6.86 4.43 0.24
CA TYR A 100 6.47 3.98 1.57
C TYR A 100 7.41 2.87 2.03
N VAL A 101 7.83 2.95 3.28
CA VAL A 101 8.59 1.90 3.96
C VAL A 101 7.78 1.42 5.16
N ALA A 102 7.78 0.12 5.40
CA ALA A 102 7.00 -0.48 6.48
C ALA A 102 7.26 0.23 7.82
N ASN A 103 6.18 0.46 8.55
CA ASN A 103 6.17 1.09 9.88
C ASN A 103 6.59 2.57 9.90
N MET A 104 6.47 3.28 8.77
CA MET A 104 6.70 4.73 8.75
C MET A 104 5.69 5.47 9.61
N THR A 105 6.16 6.49 10.31
CA THR A 105 5.30 7.44 11.03
C THR A 105 5.12 8.72 10.21
N VAL A 106 4.15 9.54 10.61
CA VAL A 106 3.96 10.87 10.01
C VAL A 106 5.25 11.68 10.12
N GLU A 107 5.89 11.66 11.27
CA GLU A 107 7.14 12.40 11.51
C GLU A 107 8.24 11.99 10.53
N THR A 108 8.41 10.69 10.29
CA THR A 108 9.38 10.20 9.33
C THR A 108 9.02 10.66 7.91
N ALA A 109 7.75 10.61 7.55
CA ALA A 109 7.29 11.06 6.24
C ALA A 109 7.57 12.55 6.02
N VAL A 110 7.31 13.37 7.04
CA VAL A 110 7.62 14.81 6.99
C VAL A 110 9.13 15.04 6.83
N ALA A 111 9.94 14.28 7.56
CA ALA A 111 11.41 14.39 7.46
C ALA A 111 11.90 14.06 6.04
N ILE A 112 11.34 13.03 5.41
CA ILE A 112 11.67 12.67 4.03
C ILE A 112 11.31 13.80 3.05
N ALA A 113 10.22 14.50 3.32
CA ALA A 113 9.79 15.66 2.51
C ALA A 113 10.55 16.94 2.84
N GLY A 114 11.67 16.83 3.54
CA GLY A 114 12.54 17.96 3.85
C GLY A 114 12.21 18.71 5.15
N GLY A 115 11.29 18.16 5.94
CA GLY A 115 10.84 18.75 7.20
C GLY A 115 9.64 19.67 7.06
N PHE A 116 9.12 20.11 8.20
CA PHE A 116 8.03 21.09 8.22
C PHE A 116 8.48 22.41 7.61
N GLY A 117 7.59 23.05 6.86
CA GLY A 117 7.79 24.42 6.43
C GLY A 117 7.72 25.38 7.62
N PRO A 118 8.12 26.66 7.42
CA PRO A 118 8.17 27.64 8.53
C PRO A 118 6.82 27.83 9.23
N ARG A 119 5.72 27.61 8.53
CA ARG A 119 4.36 27.77 9.08
C ARG A 119 3.68 26.45 9.36
N GLY A 120 4.42 25.33 9.30
CA GLY A 120 3.84 24.03 9.54
C GLY A 120 3.35 23.83 10.95
N TYR A 121 2.14 23.27 11.08
CA TYR A 121 1.59 22.90 12.38
C TYR A 121 2.16 21.54 12.76
N LYS A 122 2.84 21.48 13.91
CA LYS A 122 3.69 20.32 14.24
C LYS A 122 3.02 19.33 15.20
N GLN A 123 1.76 19.52 15.57
CA GLN A 123 1.09 18.66 16.55
C GLN A 123 0.29 17.55 15.90
N TYR A 124 -0.41 17.86 14.81
CA TYR A 124 -1.16 16.86 14.08
C TYR A 124 -1.17 17.16 12.59
N VAL A 125 -1.51 16.16 11.81
CA VAL A 125 -1.76 16.30 10.37
C VAL A 125 -3.13 15.74 10.05
N VAL A 126 -3.61 16.02 8.84
CA VAL A 126 -4.83 15.40 8.32
C VAL A 126 -4.42 14.34 7.30
N ILE A 127 -4.92 13.13 7.47
CA ILE A 127 -4.65 12.03 6.54
C ILE A 127 -5.93 11.71 5.78
N SER A 128 -5.80 11.55 4.45
CA SER A 128 -6.83 10.96 3.60
C SER A 128 -6.39 9.53 3.27
N ARG A 129 -7.23 8.57 3.57
CA ARG A 129 -6.93 7.13 3.42
C ARG A 129 -8.09 6.41 2.78
N ASN A 130 -7.78 5.53 1.84
CA ASN A 130 -8.77 4.62 1.27
C ASN A 130 -8.69 3.28 1.99
N TYR A 131 -9.83 2.78 2.44
CA TYR A 131 -9.94 1.50 3.11
C TYR A 131 -11.26 0.84 2.73
N GLY A 132 -11.20 -0.38 2.18
CA GLY A 132 -12.40 -1.11 1.80
C GLY A 132 -13.24 -0.41 0.74
N GLY A 133 -12.62 0.35 -0.16
CA GLY A 133 -13.31 1.10 -1.21
C GLY A 133 -13.93 2.40 -0.73
N GLN A 134 -13.70 2.79 0.52
CA GLN A 134 -14.25 4.00 1.12
C GLN A 134 -13.12 4.96 1.49
N ALA A 135 -13.34 6.25 1.28
CA ALA A 135 -12.38 7.29 1.64
C ALA A 135 -12.64 7.78 3.07
N TYR A 136 -11.56 7.84 3.86
CA TYR A 136 -11.59 8.38 5.22
C TYR A 136 -10.67 9.58 5.31
N ARG A 137 -11.08 10.58 6.07
CA ARG A 137 -10.24 11.74 6.34
C ARG A 137 -10.26 12.00 7.83
N PHE A 138 -9.08 12.11 8.45
CA PHE A 138 -8.98 12.20 9.91
C PHE A 138 -7.73 12.93 10.35
N LYS A 139 -7.78 13.49 11.55
CA LYS A 139 -6.61 14.05 12.22
C LYS A 139 -5.84 12.95 12.93
N THR A 140 -4.52 13.06 12.91
CA THR A 140 -3.67 12.12 13.61
C THR A 140 -2.41 12.83 14.11
N PRO A 141 -1.88 12.43 15.28
CA PRO A 141 -0.63 13.03 15.76
C PRO A 141 0.55 12.58 14.89
N ILE A 142 1.63 13.35 14.95
CA ILE A 142 2.81 13.06 14.14
C ILE A 142 3.52 11.76 14.52
N THR A 143 3.20 11.20 15.68
CA THR A 143 3.74 9.91 16.13
C THR A 143 3.01 8.71 15.55
N ALA A 144 1.85 8.91 14.90
CA ALA A 144 1.07 7.82 14.34
C ALA A 144 1.73 7.24 13.10
N GLN A 145 1.49 5.96 12.86
CA GLN A 145 1.95 5.31 11.63
C GLN A 145 1.06 5.68 10.45
N ILE A 146 1.67 5.81 9.27
CA ILE A 146 0.95 5.98 8.01
C ILE A 146 0.84 4.64 7.30
N GLN A 147 0.01 4.61 6.27
CA GLN A 147 -0.21 3.43 5.44
C GLN A 147 0.15 3.74 3.98
N PRO A 148 0.50 2.72 3.18
CA PRO A 148 0.71 2.93 1.75
C PRO A 148 -0.52 3.58 1.12
N GLY A 149 -0.29 4.54 0.24
CA GLY A 149 -1.37 5.26 -0.45
C GLY A 149 -1.98 6.41 0.34
N ASP A 150 -1.55 6.64 1.59
CA ASP A 150 -2.04 7.78 2.37
C ASP A 150 -1.65 9.09 1.72
N THR A 151 -2.53 10.08 1.84
CA THR A 151 -2.21 11.47 1.55
C THR A 151 -2.15 12.22 2.87
N ILE A 152 -0.98 12.76 3.18
CA ILE A 152 -0.73 13.51 4.42
C ILE A 152 -0.82 14.98 4.09
N GLN A 153 -1.67 15.72 4.80
CA GLN A 153 -1.74 17.16 4.66
C GLN A 153 -1.25 17.82 5.93
N VAL A 154 -0.13 18.55 5.81
CA VAL A 154 0.43 19.31 6.90
C VAL A 154 -0.24 20.67 6.92
N GLN A 155 -0.88 20.98 8.04
CA GLN A 155 -1.67 22.20 8.20
C GLN A 155 -0.77 23.41 8.44
N GLU A 156 -1.27 24.57 8.10
CA GLU A 156 -0.61 25.84 8.38
C GLU A 156 -0.98 26.33 9.78
N ARG A 157 0.00 26.89 10.48
CA ARG A 157 -0.25 27.58 11.76
C ARG A 157 -0.94 28.89 11.51
N TRP A 158 -1.82 29.25 12.43
CA TRP A 158 -2.59 30.48 12.33
C TRP A 158 -2.08 31.60 13.23
N PHE A 159 -0.85 31.55 13.71
CA PHE A 159 -0.30 32.59 14.59
C PHE A 159 1.19 32.75 14.46
#